data_0e7f1c0d25c5d623bd9aca47cdcd7bbb
#
_entry.id   0e7f1c0d25c5d623bd9aca47cdcd7bbb
#
_cell.length_a   1.000
_cell.length_b   1.000
_cell.length_c   1.000
_cell.angle_alpha   90.00
_cell.angle_beta   90.00
_cell.angle_gamma   90.00
#
_symmetry.space_group_name_H-M   'P 1'
#
loop_
_entity.id
_entity.type
_entity.pdbx_description
1 polymer ?
#
loop_
_entity_poly.entity_id
_entity_poly.type
_entity_poly.pdbx_seq_one_letter_code
_entity_poly.pdbx_strand_id
1 'polypeptide(L)'
;MVASFLSAMVLPRNWTFIVTISMIVASDIYLGYFGGTKILLFTYSGFLFVSLLTSKFKNSIQGGIKPGTVYKFGASGIILTLMYDIWTNFGVFVLSYEHTLDNLILVYILGLPFMLYHLLSSLVTFTLIGFPFYVIYLFGMEDELVIDDETVSHEQN
;
A
#
# COMPACT_ATOMS: atom_id res chain seq x y z
N MET A 1 4.78 1.89 0.81
CA MET A 1 3.36 1.74 1.19
C MET A 1 2.43 2.33 0.15
N VAL A 2 2.41 3.66 -0.05
CA VAL A 2 1.49 4.33 -1.00
C VAL A 2 1.54 3.73 -2.40
N ALA A 3 2.73 3.48 -2.93
CA ALA A 3 2.89 2.90 -4.27
C ALA A 3 2.27 1.49 -4.39
N SER A 4 2.44 0.63 -3.37
CA SER A 4 1.81 -0.70 -3.33
C SER A 4 0.29 -0.61 -3.22
N PHE A 5 -0.22 0.36 -2.47
CA PHE A 5 -1.63 0.66 -2.36
C PHE A 5 -2.21 1.15 -3.70
N LEU A 6 -1.57 2.16 -4.32
CA LEU A 6 -2.02 2.71 -5.60
C LEU A 6 -1.96 1.68 -6.73
N SER A 7 -0.90 0.87 -6.80
CA SER A 7 -0.83 -0.21 -7.78
C SER A 7 -1.98 -1.20 -7.61
N ALA A 8 -2.36 -1.52 -6.38
CA ALA A 8 -3.49 -2.42 -6.09
C ALA A 8 -4.86 -1.78 -6.41
N MET A 9 -4.98 -0.46 -6.32
CA MET A 9 -6.20 0.27 -6.68
C MET A 9 -6.40 0.36 -8.20
N VAL A 10 -5.32 0.52 -8.97
CA VAL A 10 -5.36 0.80 -10.40
C VAL A 10 -5.21 -0.47 -11.24
N LEU A 11 -4.27 -1.35 -10.88
CA LEU A 11 -3.87 -2.48 -11.71
C LEU A 11 -4.69 -3.75 -11.43
N PRO A 12 -4.77 -4.69 -12.39
CA PRO A 12 -5.21 -6.05 -12.13
C PRO A 12 -4.33 -6.74 -11.10
N ARG A 13 -4.89 -7.67 -10.34
CA ARG A 13 -4.24 -8.33 -9.19
C ARG A 13 -2.85 -8.89 -9.52
N ASN A 14 -2.67 -9.52 -10.67
CA ASN A 14 -1.39 -10.13 -11.04
C ASN A 14 -0.30 -9.07 -11.25
N TRP A 15 -0.63 -7.98 -11.93
CA TRP A 15 0.27 -6.86 -12.16
C TRP A 15 0.61 -6.10 -10.88
N THR A 16 -0.34 -5.99 -9.96
CA THR A 16 -0.10 -5.37 -8.64
C THR A 16 1.06 -6.02 -7.91
N PHE A 17 1.13 -7.36 -7.88
CA PHE A 17 2.22 -8.07 -7.21
C PHE A 17 3.56 -7.85 -7.92
N ILE A 18 3.58 -7.94 -9.24
CA ILE A 18 4.81 -7.73 -10.03
C ILE A 18 5.35 -6.33 -9.79
N VAL A 19 4.51 -5.30 -9.91
CA VAL A 19 4.90 -3.90 -9.69
C VAL A 19 5.37 -3.69 -8.26
N THR A 20 4.63 -4.17 -7.26
CA THR A 20 5.02 -4.03 -5.84
C THR A 20 6.39 -4.65 -5.57
N ILE A 21 6.62 -5.89 -6.00
CA ILE A 21 7.91 -6.57 -5.79
C ILE A 21 9.03 -5.84 -6.55
N SER A 22 8.80 -5.49 -7.80
CA SER A 22 9.81 -4.79 -8.62
C SER A 22 10.24 -3.47 -8.01
N MET A 23 9.30 -2.69 -7.46
CA MET A 23 9.60 -1.41 -6.80
C MET A 23 10.42 -1.61 -5.53
N ILE A 24 10.09 -2.61 -4.70
CA ILE A 24 10.83 -2.89 -3.46
C ILE A 24 12.25 -3.36 -3.79
N VAL A 25 12.37 -4.34 -4.70
CA VAL A 25 13.68 -4.87 -5.13
C VAL A 25 14.55 -3.77 -5.74
N ALA A 26 13.99 -2.93 -6.62
CA ALA A 26 14.72 -1.80 -7.21
C ALA A 26 15.19 -0.80 -6.14
N SER A 27 14.34 -0.50 -5.16
CA SER A 27 14.68 0.36 -4.03
C SER A 27 15.82 -0.23 -3.20
N ASP A 28 15.74 -1.52 -2.88
CA ASP A 28 16.73 -2.19 -2.04
C ASP A 28 18.08 -2.35 -2.76
N ILE A 29 18.08 -2.59 -4.07
CA ILE A 29 19.29 -2.58 -4.88
C ILE A 29 19.91 -1.18 -4.88
N TYR A 30 19.11 -0.15 -5.10
CA TYR A 30 19.58 1.24 -5.14
C TYR A 30 20.18 1.67 -3.78
N LEU A 31 19.55 1.26 -2.67
CA LEU A 31 20.00 1.58 -1.32
C LEU A 31 21.10 0.65 -0.80
N GLY A 32 21.44 -0.42 -1.53
CA GLY A 32 22.45 -1.41 -1.12
C GLY A 32 21.99 -2.39 -0.05
N TYR A 33 20.69 -2.53 0.19
CA TYR A 33 20.13 -3.44 1.20
C TYR A 33 19.77 -4.82 0.65
N PHE A 34 19.84 -5.02 -0.66
CA PHE A 34 19.43 -6.26 -1.29
C PHE A 34 20.27 -7.45 -0.81
N GLY A 35 19.62 -8.47 -0.25
CA GLY A 35 20.25 -9.68 0.24
C GLY A 35 20.96 -9.56 1.61
N GLY A 36 20.91 -8.39 2.26
CA GLY A 36 21.69 -8.12 3.46
C GLY A 36 21.18 -8.78 4.74
N THR A 37 19.86 -8.99 4.88
CA THR A 37 19.27 -9.46 6.14
C THR A 37 18.02 -10.34 5.96
N LYS A 38 17.81 -11.27 6.90
CA LYS A 38 16.63 -12.15 6.91
C LYS A 38 15.31 -11.39 7.12
N ILE A 39 15.36 -10.18 7.66
CA ILE A 39 14.20 -9.33 7.89
C ILE A 39 13.52 -8.93 6.57
N LEU A 40 14.23 -8.95 5.43
CA LEU A 40 13.66 -8.66 4.12
C LEU A 40 12.47 -9.58 3.78
N LEU A 41 12.45 -10.82 4.27
CA LEU A 41 11.31 -11.72 4.08
C LEU A 41 10.04 -11.16 4.70
N PHE A 42 10.13 -10.60 5.91
CA PHE A 42 9.00 -9.97 6.59
C PHE A 42 8.63 -8.64 5.94
N THR A 43 9.60 -7.86 5.53
CA THR A 43 9.38 -6.60 4.81
C THR A 43 8.64 -6.85 3.50
N TYR A 44 9.13 -7.75 2.65
CA TYR A 44 8.53 -8.05 1.34
C TYR A 44 7.14 -8.68 1.48
N SER A 45 6.98 -9.66 2.38
CA SER A 45 5.66 -10.23 2.64
C SER A 45 4.70 -9.20 3.22
N GLY A 46 5.16 -8.27 4.05
CA GLY A 46 4.35 -7.16 4.56
C GLY A 46 3.79 -6.27 3.45
N PHE A 47 4.60 -5.91 2.46
CA PHE A 47 4.13 -5.17 1.29
C PHE A 47 3.15 -5.97 0.43
N LEU A 48 3.36 -7.29 0.30
CA LEU A 48 2.42 -8.17 -0.39
C LEU A 48 1.08 -8.25 0.35
N PHE A 49 1.07 -8.28 1.68
CA PHE A 49 -0.17 -8.19 2.47
C PHE A 49 -0.92 -6.89 2.21
N VAL A 50 -0.22 -5.74 2.17
CA VAL A 50 -0.83 -4.46 1.82
C VAL A 50 -1.50 -4.53 0.46
N SER A 51 -0.80 -5.05 -0.55
CA SER A 51 -1.32 -5.20 -1.91
C SER A 51 -2.53 -6.13 -1.99
N LEU A 52 -2.49 -7.27 -1.28
CA LEU A 52 -3.60 -8.24 -1.19
C LEU A 52 -4.85 -7.63 -0.55
N LEU A 53 -4.68 -6.99 0.60
CA LEU A 53 -5.79 -6.38 1.32
C LEU A 53 -6.42 -5.25 0.50
N THR A 54 -5.60 -4.39 -0.09
CA THR A 54 -6.09 -3.32 -0.96
C THR A 54 -6.87 -3.88 -2.15
N SER A 55 -6.34 -4.89 -2.84
CA SER A 55 -7.03 -5.53 -3.97
C SER A 55 -8.37 -6.14 -3.55
N LYS A 56 -8.47 -6.68 -2.33
CA LYS A 56 -9.71 -7.27 -1.80
C LYS A 56 -10.75 -6.22 -1.44
N PHE A 57 -10.32 -5.08 -0.89
CA PHE A 57 -11.20 -4.00 -0.45
C PHE A 57 -11.34 -2.86 -1.46
N LYS A 58 -10.72 -2.99 -2.63
CA LYS A 58 -10.75 -2.01 -3.72
C LYS A 58 -12.15 -1.44 -3.96
N ASN A 59 -13.15 -2.28 -4.16
CA ASN A 59 -14.52 -1.86 -4.44
C ASN A 59 -15.18 -1.07 -3.29
N SER A 60 -14.77 -1.30 -2.04
CA SER A 60 -15.27 -0.55 -0.89
C SER A 60 -14.63 0.83 -0.76
N ILE A 61 -13.42 1.01 -1.31
CA ILE A 61 -12.68 2.26 -1.31
C ILE A 61 -13.07 3.10 -2.53
N GLN A 62 -13.27 2.47 -3.68
CA GLN A 62 -13.69 3.10 -4.93
C GLN A 62 -15.17 3.51 -4.83
N GLY A 63 -15.44 4.78 -4.59
CA GLY A 63 -16.80 5.31 -4.45
C GLY A 63 -17.01 6.65 -5.15
N GLY A 64 -16.17 7.00 -6.14
CA GLY A 64 -16.18 8.32 -6.78
C GLY A 64 -15.59 9.42 -5.88
N ILE A 65 -15.56 10.65 -6.39
CA ILE A 65 -15.00 11.80 -5.65
C ILE A 65 -16.08 12.34 -4.69
N LYS A 66 -16.17 11.74 -3.52
CA LYS A 66 -17.04 12.19 -2.43
C LYS A 66 -16.18 12.56 -1.21
N PRO A 67 -16.63 13.49 -0.34
CA PRO A 67 -15.89 13.83 0.88
C PRO A 67 -15.50 12.60 1.73
N GLY A 68 -16.36 11.58 1.75
CA GLY A 68 -16.09 10.31 2.43
C GLY A 68 -14.96 9.48 1.80
N THR A 69 -14.63 9.67 0.53
CA THR A 69 -13.56 8.94 -0.15
C THR A 69 -12.19 9.37 0.33
N VAL A 70 -11.98 10.67 0.58
CA VAL A 70 -10.73 11.21 1.16
C VAL A 70 -10.46 10.56 2.52
N TYR A 71 -11.49 10.51 3.37
CA TYR A 71 -11.39 9.89 4.69
C TYR A 71 -11.06 8.39 4.59
N LYS A 72 -11.73 7.66 3.70
CA LYS A 72 -11.44 6.22 3.46
C LYS A 72 -10.00 6.01 3.01
N PHE A 73 -9.47 6.89 2.15
CA PHE A 73 -8.09 6.83 1.68
C PHE A 73 -7.09 7.01 2.83
N GLY A 74 -7.26 8.05 3.65
CA GLY A 74 -6.41 8.30 4.80
C GLY A 74 -6.50 7.18 5.85
N ALA A 75 -7.71 6.73 6.17
CA ALA A 75 -7.93 5.63 7.11
C ALA A 75 -7.31 4.31 6.61
N SER A 76 -7.44 4.00 5.32
CA SER A 76 -6.80 2.83 4.72
C SER A 76 -5.28 2.90 4.85
N GLY A 77 -4.68 4.06 4.60
CA GLY A 77 -3.24 4.27 4.77
C GLY A 77 -2.78 3.99 6.20
N ILE A 78 -3.48 4.51 7.19
CA ILE A 78 -3.17 4.28 8.61
C ILE A 78 -3.28 2.79 8.96
N ILE A 79 -4.39 2.14 8.60
CA ILE A 79 -4.63 0.72 8.91
C ILE A 79 -3.58 -0.17 8.25
N LEU A 80 -3.29 0.04 6.97
CA LEU A 80 -2.31 -0.76 6.24
C LEU A 80 -0.90 -0.57 6.78
N THR A 81 -0.54 0.65 7.19
CA THR A 81 0.75 0.93 7.82
C THR A 81 0.87 0.26 9.19
N LEU A 82 -0.17 0.33 10.02
CA LEU A 82 -0.19 -0.37 11.30
C LEU A 82 -0.01 -1.88 11.12
N MET A 83 -0.73 -2.49 10.20
CA MET A 83 -0.61 -3.92 9.92
C MET A 83 0.79 -4.30 9.46
N TYR A 84 1.39 -3.48 8.60
CA TYR A 84 2.77 -3.68 8.15
C TYR A 84 3.76 -3.58 9.30
N ASP A 85 3.65 -2.55 10.15
CA ASP A 85 4.56 -2.34 11.27
C ASP A 85 4.43 -3.45 12.33
N ILE A 86 3.20 -3.91 12.61
CA ILE A 86 2.97 -5.07 13.47
C ILE A 86 3.67 -6.31 12.90
N TRP A 87 3.52 -6.57 11.60
CA TRP A 87 4.12 -7.71 10.94
C TRP A 87 5.66 -7.65 10.93
N THR A 88 6.24 -6.51 10.62
CA THR A 88 7.71 -6.36 10.58
C THR A 88 8.32 -6.41 11.97
N ASN A 89 7.70 -5.82 12.99
CA ASN A 89 8.14 -5.96 14.38
C ASN A 89 8.06 -7.41 14.87
N PHE A 90 7.02 -8.16 14.47
CA PHE A 90 6.98 -9.60 14.71
C PHE A 90 8.16 -10.32 14.05
N GLY A 91 8.52 -9.94 12.82
CA GLY A 91 9.72 -10.45 12.15
C GLY A 91 11.01 -10.17 12.91
N VAL A 92 11.18 -8.98 13.45
CA VAL A 92 12.33 -8.64 14.32
C VAL A 92 12.35 -9.52 15.55
N PHE A 93 11.22 -9.72 16.22
CA PHE A 93 11.11 -10.62 17.36
C PHE A 93 11.57 -12.03 17.01
N VAL A 94 11.01 -12.63 15.96
CA VAL A 94 11.33 -14.02 15.56
C VAL A 94 12.79 -14.22 15.16
N LEU A 95 13.41 -13.22 14.54
CA LEU A 95 14.76 -13.34 13.97
C LEU A 95 15.89 -12.94 14.94
N SER A 96 15.61 -12.08 15.92
CA SER A 96 16.65 -11.40 16.69
C SER A 96 16.55 -11.56 18.20
N TYR A 97 15.43 -12.11 18.71
CA TYR A 97 15.19 -12.22 20.14
C TYR A 97 14.81 -13.65 20.55
N GLU A 98 15.04 -14.01 21.82
CA GLU A 98 14.49 -15.22 22.40
C GLU A 98 12.97 -15.16 22.46
N HIS A 99 12.30 -16.26 22.15
CA HIS A 99 10.85 -16.34 22.00
C HIS A 99 10.13 -16.39 23.36
N THR A 100 10.31 -15.32 24.14
CA THR A 100 9.63 -15.09 25.44
C THR A 100 8.60 -13.98 25.30
N LEU A 101 7.59 -13.97 26.15
CA LEU A 101 6.57 -12.91 26.16
C LEU A 101 7.17 -11.54 26.47
N ASP A 102 8.13 -11.48 27.37
CA ASP A 102 8.81 -10.24 27.75
C ASP A 102 9.58 -9.63 26.57
N ASN A 103 10.28 -10.46 25.80
CA ASN A 103 10.97 -10.01 24.60
C ASN A 103 10.01 -9.58 23.48
N LEU A 104 8.85 -10.25 23.34
CA LEU A 104 7.82 -9.81 22.42
C LEU A 104 7.33 -8.39 22.78
N ILE A 105 6.99 -8.17 24.03
CA ILE A 105 6.55 -6.85 24.52
C ILE A 105 7.68 -5.82 24.33
N LEU A 106 8.91 -6.16 24.66
CA LEU A 106 10.08 -5.28 24.49
C LEU A 106 10.24 -4.83 23.04
N VAL A 107 10.19 -5.74 22.07
CA VAL A 107 10.34 -5.42 20.64
C VAL A 107 9.26 -4.42 20.18
N TYR A 108 8.02 -4.62 20.60
CA TYR A 108 6.94 -3.69 20.25
C TYR A 108 7.10 -2.32 20.93
N ILE A 109 7.55 -2.28 22.18
CA ILE A 109 7.86 -1.00 22.87
C ILE A 109 8.99 -0.26 22.15
N LEU A 110 10.05 -0.95 21.79
CA LEU A 110 11.20 -0.36 21.05
C LEU A 110 10.79 0.07 19.63
N GLY A 111 9.82 -0.60 19.03
CA GLY A 111 9.28 -0.28 17.72
C GLY A 111 8.31 0.90 17.69
N LEU A 112 7.72 1.31 18.84
CA LEU A 112 6.73 2.39 18.90
C LEU A 112 7.17 3.71 18.25
N PRO A 113 8.39 4.24 18.47
CA PRO A 113 8.81 5.48 17.82
C PRO A 113 8.82 5.38 16.30
N PHE A 114 9.27 4.24 15.74
CA PHE A 114 9.25 3.98 14.30
C PHE A 114 7.83 3.88 13.78
N MET A 115 6.96 3.18 14.48
CA MET A 115 5.56 3.02 14.13
C MET A 115 4.83 4.37 14.07
N LEU A 116 5.05 5.25 15.04
CA LEU A 116 4.50 6.61 15.06
C LEU A 116 5.01 7.44 13.87
N TYR A 117 6.31 7.38 13.59
CA TYR A 117 6.90 8.05 12.43
C TYR A 117 6.32 7.54 11.11
N HIS A 118 6.19 6.22 10.95
CA HIS A 118 5.58 5.60 9.77
C HIS A 118 4.11 6.02 9.59
N LEU A 119 3.34 6.06 10.68
CA LEU A 119 1.94 6.50 10.64
C LEU A 119 1.82 7.95 10.19
N LEU A 120 2.63 8.84 10.75
CA LEU A 120 2.63 10.26 10.37
C LEU A 120 3.05 10.43 8.91
N SER A 121 4.14 9.79 8.50
CA SER A 121 4.62 9.80 7.12
C SER A 121 3.58 9.23 6.15
N SER A 122 2.90 8.14 6.53
CA SER A 122 1.84 7.55 5.71
C SER A 122 0.64 8.47 5.58
N LEU A 123 0.19 9.09 6.67
CA LEU A 123 -0.91 10.04 6.63
C LEU A 123 -0.63 11.17 5.62
N VAL A 124 0.57 11.76 5.71
CA VAL A 124 1.01 12.82 4.78
C VAL A 124 1.06 12.30 3.34
N THR A 125 1.71 11.15 3.12
CA THR A 125 1.94 10.62 1.77
C THR A 125 0.65 10.13 1.11
N PHE A 126 -0.25 9.48 1.85
CA PHE A 126 -1.56 9.05 1.33
C PHE A 126 -2.44 10.25 0.99
N THR A 127 -2.38 11.32 1.78
CA THR A 127 -3.18 12.52 1.55
C THR A 127 -2.63 13.36 0.41
N LEU A 128 -1.32 13.64 0.39
CA LEU A 128 -0.72 14.59 -0.57
C LEU A 128 -0.32 13.95 -1.91
N ILE A 129 -0.09 12.64 -1.95
CA ILE A 129 0.31 11.93 -3.17
C ILE A 129 -0.76 10.93 -3.58
N GLY A 130 -1.18 10.06 -2.66
CA GLY A 130 -2.09 8.96 -2.95
C GLY A 130 -3.45 9.45 -3.43
N PHE A 131 -4.05 10.38 -2.72
CA PHE A 131 -5.38 10.89 -3.06
C PHE A 131 -5.40 11.68 -4.37
N PRO A 132 -4.52 12.66 -4.63
CA PRO A 132 -4.49 13.35 -5.92
C PRO A 132 -4.25 12.40 -7.11
N PHE A 133 -3.35 11.43 -6.96
CA PHE A 133 -3.12 10.43 -8.01
C PHE A 133 -4.38 9.60 -8.31
N TYR A 134 -5.10 9.20 -7.27
CA TYR A 134 -6.36 8.48 -7.42
C TYR A 134 -7.45 9.32 -8.11
N VAL A 135 -7.51 10.60 -7.79
CA VAL A 135 -8.44 11.55 -8.43
C VAL A 135 -8.14 11.69 -9.93
N ILE A 136 -6.86 11.88 -10.29
CA ILE A 136 -6.44 11.95 -11.71
C ILE A 136 -6.80 10.64 -12.45
N TYR A 137 -6.60 9.51 -11.82
CA TYR A 137 -6.97 8.20 -12.39
C TYR A 137 -8.47 8.09 -12.66
N LEU A 138 -9.32 8.56 -11.74
CA LEU A 138 -10.78 8.54 -11.93
C LEU A 138 -11.22 9.42 -13.10
N PHE A 139 -10.69 10.63 -13.22
CA PHE A 139 -11.00 11.51 -14.35
C PHE A 139 -10.60 10.89 -15.69
N GLY A 140 -9.43 10.27 -15.78
CA GLY A 140 -9.01 9.58 -17.00
C GLY A 140 -9.92 8.41 -17.40
N MET A 141 -10.53 7.72 -16.44
CA MET A 141 -11.50 6.66 -16.73
C MET A 141 -12.86 7.20 -17.21
N GLU A 142 -13.30 8.36 -16.71
CA GLU A 142 -14.54 8.98 -17.15
C GLU A 142 -14.42 9.44 -18.61
N ASP A 143 -13.28 10.01 -19.00
CA ASP A 143 -13.02 10.44 -20.38
C ASP A 143 -13.02 9.25 -21.38
N GLU A 144 -12.43 8.10 -21.00
CA GLU A 144 -12.45 6.88 -21.84
C GLU A 144 -13.87 6.36 -22.07
N LEU A 145 -14.72 6.35 -21.04
CA LEU A 145 -16.10 5.86 -21.14
C LEU A 145 -16.95 6.76 -22.05
N VAL A 146 -16.71 8.06 -22.06
CA VAL A 146 -17.44 9.01 -22.94
C VAL A 146 -17.05 8.80 -24.40
N ILE A 147 -15.76 8.58 -24.69
CA ILE A 147 -15.25 8.33 -26.05
C ILE A 147 -15.83 7.02 -26.62
N ASP A 148 -15.89 5.96 -25.81
CA ASP A 148 -16.44 4.67 -26.25
C ASP A 148 -17.95 4.78 -26.57
N ASP A 149 -18.71 5.53 -25.80
CA ASP A 149 -20.15 5.71 -26.03
C ASP A 149 -20.42 6.53 -27.30
N GLU A 150 -19.60 7.54 -27.60
CA GLU A 150 -19.68 8.32 -28.85
C GLU A 150 -19.34 7.47 -30.08
N THR A 151 -18.30 6.62 -29.99
CA THR A 151 -17.89 5.76 -31.13
C THR A 151 -18.95 4.72 -31.46
N VAL A 152 -19.57 4.10 -30.44
CA VAL A 152 -20.66 3.12 -30.63
C VAL A 152 -21.91 3.76 -31.25
N SER A 153 -22.21 5.00 -30.86
CA SER A 153 -23.37 5.73 -31.40
C SER A 153 -23.19 6.13 -32.87
N HIS A 154 -21.97 6.35 -33.34
CA HIS A 154 -21.67 6.65 -34.75
C HIS A 154 -21.65 5.43 -35.66
N GLU A 155 -21.42 4.22 -35.15
CA GLU A 155 -21.46 2.97 -35.93
C GLU A 155 -22.88 2.44 -36.15
N GLN A 156 -23.88 2.92 -35.39
CA GLN A 156 -25.27 2.49 -35.48
C GLN A 156 -26.15 3.39 -36.38
N ASN A 157 -25.62 4.48 -36.94
CA ASN A 157 -26.29 5.37 -37.89
C ASN A 157 -25.70 5.26 -39.30
#